data_d21c3848ac473b15fda166531f88f057
#
_entry.id   d21c3848ac473b15fda166531f88f057
#
_cell.length_a   1.000
_cell.length_b   1.000
_cell.length_c   1.000
_cell.angle_alpha   90.00
_cell.angle_beta   90.00
_cell.angle_gamma   90.00
#
_symmetry.space_group_name_H-M   'P 1'
#
loop_
_entity.id
_entity.type
_entity.pdbx_description
1 polymer ?
#
loop_
_entity_poly.entity_id
_entity_poly.type
_entity_poly.pdbx_seq_one_letter_code
_entity_poly.pdbx_strand_id
1 'polypeptide(L)'
;MARIEKTVFISYRRTNVPWALAISQCLTHNGYDVFVDYTGVASGDFESVILGNIRSRAHFLVLLTPSALERCTDSGDWLRREIETAIDSQRNIVPLMLETFDFGAPAIAPQLTGKLAVLKQYNAMTVIAEYFDAAMDKLQTKFLNVALDAVIHPASSAARQAATEQKAAVAAAAPVAAEELTAQQWFERAYNATDLDEQIRLYTQAIRLKLDYAEAFYNRGIARKAKGDLDGAFADFNQAIRLKPDLAGAYYGRGSVRRTKGDTAGAIADCSINSRESGSHR
;
A
#
# COMPACT_ATOMS: atom_id res chain seq x y z
N MET A 1 28.45 23.78 -4.71
CA MET A 1 27.49 23.59 -3.60
C MET A 1 26.64 22.39 -3.95
N ALA A 2 26.53 21.41 -3.08
CA ALA A 2 25.64 20.28 -3.28
C ALA A 2 24.19 20.80 -3.33
N ARG A 3 23.48 20.43 -4.39
CA ARG A 3 22.10 20.88 -4.63
C ARG A 3 21.13 19.95 -3.89
N ILE A 4 20.18 20.53 -3.17
CA ILE A 4 19.07 19.79 -2.58
C ILE A 4 18.03 19.58 -3.66
N GLU A 5 17.77 18.33 -4.00
CA GLU A 5 16.81 17.96 -5.03
C GLU A 5 15.44 17.71 -4.39
N LYS A 6 14.38 18.33 -4.92
CA LYS A 6 13.00 18.15 -4.44
C LYS A 6 12.24 17.11 -5.27
N THR A 7 12.84 15.94 -5.49
CA THR A 7 12.24 14.86 -6.27
C THR A 7 12.09 13.61 -5.41
N VAL A 8 10.89 13.05 -5.34
CA VAL A 8 10.52 11.97 -4.41
C VAL A 8 9.82 10.84 -5.14
N PHE A 9 10.19 9.60 -4.83
CA PHE A 9 9.44 8.39 -5.16
C PHE A 9 8.80 7.84 -3.88
N ILE A 10 7.50 7.49 -3.92
CA ILE A 10 6.80 6.86 -2.81
C ILE A 10 6.49 5.42 -3.18
N SER A 11 7.10 4.49 -2.46
CA SER A 11 6.90 3.04 -2.57
C SER A 11 5.98 2.55 -1.45
N TYR A 12 4.95 1.77 -1.79
CA TYR A 12 3.95 1.34 -0.82
C TYR A 12 3.18 0.10 -1.29
N ARG A 13 2.52 -0.59 -0.35
CA ARG A 13 1.51 -1.60 -0.68
C ARG A 13 0.18 -0.94 -1.04
N ARG A 14 -0.54 -1.51 -1.99
CA ARG A 14 -1.87 -0.99 -2.42
C ARG A 14 -2.88 -0.84 -1.27
N THR A 15 -2.73 -1.60 -0.21
CA THR A 15 -3.52 -1.43 1.02
C THR A 15 -3.29 -0.08 1.70
N ASN A 16 -2.17 0.60 1.42
CA ASN A 16 -1.75 1.86 2.04
C ASN A 16 -1.95 3.08 1.11
N VAL A 17 -2.87 2.99 0.13
CA VAL A 17 -3.19 4.10 -0.79
C VAL A 17 -3.54 5.40 -0.05
N PRO A 18 -4.38 5.44 1.01
CA PRO A 18 -4.68 6.69 1.69
C PRO A 18 -3.44 7.39 2.22
N TRP A 19 -2.52 6.66 2.83
CA TRP A 19 -1.27 7.21 3.33
C TRP A 19 -0.37 7.73 2.21
N ALA A 20 -0.20 6.95 1.14
CA ALA A 20 0.61 7.35 0.00
C ALA A 20 0.06 8.61 -0.67
N LEU A 21 -1.27 8.70 -0.79
CA LEU A 21 -1.94 9.86 -1.38
C LEU A 21 -1.82 11.10 -0.49
N ALA A 22 -2.08 10.98 0.82
CA ALA A 22 -1.94 12.10 1.77
C ALA A 22 -0.53 12.67 1.77
N ILE A 23 0.50 11.80 1.87
CA ILE A 23 1.91 12.20 1.84
C ILE A 23 2.25 12.85 0.49
N SER A 24 1.80 12.27 -0.62
CA SER A 24 2.04 12.81 -1.96
C SER A 24 1.41 14.20 -2.14
N GLN A 25 0.17 14.38 -1.72
CA GLN A 25 -0.53 15.67 -1.79
C GLN A 25 0.19 16.72 -0.94
N CYS A 26 0.57 16.39 0.29
CA CYS A 26 1.31 17.30 1.17
C CYS A 26 2.66 17.71 0.57
N LEU A 27 3.47 16.76 0.11
CA LEU A 27 4.78 17.05 -0.49
C LEU A 27 4.65 17.85 -1.79
N THR A 28 3.67 17.53 -2.64
CA THR A 28 3.42 18.28 -3.89
C THR A 28 3.01 19.72 -3.59
N HIS A 29 2.16 19.95 -2.59
CA HIS A 29 1.79 21.28 -2.14
C HIS A 29 3.02 22.09 -1.69
N ASN A 30 4.02 21.44 -1.10
CA ASN A 30 5.27 22.05 -0.66
C ASN A 30 6.37 22.09 -1.74
N GLY A 31 6.00 21.89 -3.02
CA GLY A 31 6.87 22.09 -4.18
C GLY A 31 7.81 20.93 -4.49
N TYR A 32 7.52 19.72 -3.99
CA TYR A 32 8.23 18.51 -4.40
C TYR A 32 7.64 17.92 -5.70
N ASP A 33 8.49 17.38 -6.55
CA ASP A 33 8.07 16.53 -7.68
C ASP A 33 7.95 15.09 -7.18
N VAL A 34 6.73 14.64 -6.95
CA VAL A 34 6.44 13.34 -6.34
C VAL A 34 5.96 12.37 -7.41
N PHE A 35 6.55 11.17 -7.45
CA PHE A 35 6.00 10.03 -8.13
C PHE A 35 5.40 9.04 -7.12
N VAL A 36 4.15 8.71 -7.33
CA VAL A 36 3.43 7.63 -6.65
C VAL A 36 2.64 6.87 -7.71
N ASP A 37 2.74 5.54 -7.74
CA ASP A 37 1.94 4.72 -8.64
C ASP A 37 0.51 4.57 -8.08
N TYR A 38 -0.28 5.63 -8.24
CA TYR A 38 -1.63 5.74 -7.65
C TYR A 38 -2.69 4.97 -8.45
N THR A 39 -2.73 5.15 -9.77
CA THR A 39 -3.75 4.52 -10.63
C THR A 39 -3.31 3.20 -11.26
N GLY A 40 -2.04 2.84 -11.10
CA GLY A 40 -1.40 1.80 -11.89
C GLY A 40 -0.86 2.34 -13.21
N VAL A 41 0.33 1.92 -13.57
CA VAL A 41 0.91 2.23 -14.89
C VAL A 41 0.25 1.31 -15.89
N ALA A 42 -0.47 1.87 -16.87
CA ALA A 42 -1.10 1.10 -17.93
C ALA A 42 -0.01 0.52 -18.85
N SER A 43 -0.05 -0.76 -19.05
CA SER A 43 0.65 -1.64 -19.99
C SER A 43 1.91 -1.16 -20.72
N GLY A 44 2.75 -2.09 -21.12
CA GLY A 44 3.96 -1.90 -21.87
C GLY A 44 5.17 -2.32 -21.05
N ASP A 45 6.08 -1.41 -20.81
CA ASP A 45 7.28 -1.66 -20.00
C ASP A 45 7.11 -1.10 -18.57
N PHE A 46 6.12 -1.63 -17.84
CA PHE A 46 5.81 -1.24 -16.45
C PHE A 46 7.06 -1.23 -15.57
N GLU A 47 7.88 -2.27 -15.71
CA GLU A 47 9.10 -2.42 -14.93
C GLU A 47 10.09 -1.28 -15.17
N SER A 48 10.43 -1.00 -16.43
CA SER A 48 11.41 0.04 -16.76
C SER A 48 10.88 1.43 -16.40
N VAL A 49 9.57 1.65 -16.49
CA VAL A 49 8.92 2.90 -16.08
C VAL A 49 9.07 3.14 -14.59
N ILE A 50 8.71 2.17 -13.76
CA ILE A 50 8.79 2.27 -12.29
C ILE A 50 10.24 2.42 -11.84
N LEU A 51 11.11 1.48 -12.26
CA LEU A 51 12.52 1.50 -11.84
C LEU A 51 13.26 2.73 -12.41
N GLY A 52 12.88 3.21 -13.60
CA GLY A 52 13.37 4.46 -14.18
C GLY A 52 12.98 5.69 -13.35
N ASN A 53 11.77 5.72 -12.82
CA ASN A 53 11.32 6.78 -11.92
C ASN A 53 12.06 6.77 -10.57
N ILE A 54 12.42 5.60 -10.04
CA ILE A 54 13.26 5.49 -8.83
C ILE A 54 14.65 6.07 -9.10
N ARG A 55 15.31 5.66 -10.20
CA ARG A 55 16.67 6.11 -10.55
C ARG A 55 16.77 7.60 -10.86
N SER A 56 15.67 8.21 -11.29
CA SER A 56 15.62 9.62 -11.66
C SER A 56 15.23 10.57 -10.53
N ARG A 57 14.99 10.07 -9.31
CA ARG A 57 14.59 10.87 -8.15
C ARG A 57 15.64 10.78 -7.04
N ALA A 58 15.73 11.87 -6.28
CA ALA A 58 16.70 11.99 -5.19
C ALA A 58 16.30 11.17 -3.96
N HIS A 59 15.02 11.20 -3.61
CA HIS A 59 14.50 10.62 -2.38
C HIS A 59 13.58 9.44 -2.68
N PHE A 60 13.69 8.40 -1.88
CA PHE A 60 12.85 7.22 -1.93
C PHE A 60 12.18 7.01 -0.57
N LEU A 61 10.88 7.23 -0.50
CA LEU A 61 10.08 6.95 0.69
C LEU A 61 9.49 5.55 0.56
N VAL A 62 9.61 4.74 1.59
CA VAL A 62 8.94 3.45 1.67
C VAL A 62 7.99 3.43 2.86
N LEU A 63 6.71 3.19 2.58
CA LEU A 63 5.67 3.10 3.60
C LEU A 63 5.66 1.70 4.19
N LEU A 64 5.96 1.61 5.48
CA LEU A 64 6.07 0.36 6.21
C LEU A 64 4.94 0.23 7.23
N THR A 65 4.00 -0.67 6.93
CA THR A 65 3.01 -1.20 7.86
C THR A 65 3.41 -2.62 8.26
N PRO A 66 2.85 -3.20 9.32
CA PRO A 66 3.16 -4.57 9.75
C PRO A 66 3.08 -5.62 8.63
N SER A 67 2.15 -5.46 7.69
CA SER A 67 1.98 -6.37 6.54
C SER A 67 2.82 -6.01 5.31
N ALA A 68 3.48 -4.84 5.29
CA ALA A 68 4.13 -4.33 4.07
C ALA A 68 5.22 -5.24 3.52
N LEU A 69 6.02 -5.86 4.38
CA LEU A 69 7.16 -6.67 3.99
C LEU A 69 6.87 -8.17 3.84
N GLU A 70 5.66 -8.65 4.17
CA GLU A 70 5.32 -10.10 4.19
C GLU A 70 5.68 -10.85 2.90
N ARG A 71 5.45 -10.23 1.76
CA ARG A 71 5.74 -10.80 0.45
C ARG A 71 7.19 -10.57 -0.01
N CYS A 72 7.95 -9.74 0.70
CA CYS A 72 9.31 -9.39 0.32
C CYS A 72 10.34 -10.52 0.52
N THR A 73 9.94 -11.67 1.06
CA THR A 73 10.74 -12.91 1.03
C THR A 73 10.86 -13.47 -0.39
N ASP A 74 9.89 -13.18 -1.26
CA ASP A 74 9.92 -13.49 -2.70
C ASP A 74 10.75 -12.42 -3.43
N SER A 75 11.74 -12.86 -4.21
CA SER A 75 12.58 -11.98 -5.04
C SER A 75 11.81 -11.29 -6.18
N GLY A 76 10.69 -11.86 -6.60
CA GLY A 76 9.78 -11.28 -7.61
C GLY A 76 8.84 -10.21 -7.06
N ASP A 77 8.77 -10.02 -5.76
CA ASP A 77 7.88 -9.03 -5.15
C ASP A 77 8.25 -7.60 -5.54
N TRP A 78 7.26 -6.82 -5.95
CA TRP A 78 7.47 -5.46 -6.47
C TRP A 78 8.04 -4.51 -5.42
N LEU A 79 7.51 -4.49 -4.22
CA LEU A 79 8.02 -3.61 -3.16
C LEU A 79 9.49 -3.92 -2.86
N ARG A 80 9.85 -5.20 -2.84
CA ARG A 80 11.25 -5.63 -2.70
C ARG A 80 12.13 -5.07 -3.81
N ARG A 81 11.71 -5.22 -5.07
CA ARG A 81 12.47 -4.77 -6.25
C ARG A 81 12.65 -3.25 -6.28
N GLU A 82 11.62 -2.50 -5.87
CA GLU A 82 11.69 -1.05 -5.73
C GLU A 82 12.73 -0.63 -4.68
N ILE A 83 12.68 -1.26 -3.50
CA ILE A 83 13.64 -1.01 -2.41
C ILE A 83 15.07 -1.35 -2.85
N GLU A 84 15.28 -2.53 -3.44
CA GLU A 84 16.60 -2.95 -3.94
C GLU A 84 17.14 -1.99 -5.00
N THR A 85 16.29 -1.51 -5.90
CA THR A 85 16.66 -0.51 -6.92
C THR A 85 17.07 0.83 -6.30
N ALA A 86 16.36 1.26 -5.26
CA ALA A 86 16.69 2.49 -4.53
C ALA A 86 18.05 2.37 -3.81
N ILE A 87 18.33 1.19 -3.21
CA ILE A 87 19.62 0.88 -2.58
C ILE A 87 20.74 0.90 -3.61
N ASP A 88 20.59 0.18 -4.72
CA ASP A 88 21.60 0.09 -5.78
C ASP A 88 21.88 1.45 -6.44
N SER A 89 20.88 2.30 -6.50
CA SER A 89 20.98 3.65 -7.06
C SER A 89 21.43 4.69 -6.02
N GLN A 90 21.73 4.28 -4.80
CA GLN A 90 22.17 5.16 -3.70
C GLN A 90 21.23 6.34 -3.46
N ARG A 91 19.90 6.08 -3.49
CA ARG A 91 18.90 7.10 -3.20
C ARG A 91 18.90 7.41 -1.70
N ASN A 92 18.48 8.63 -1.34
CA ASN A 92 18.17 8.93 0.05
C ASN A 92 16.90 8.17 0.45
N ILE A 93 17.07 7.04 1.12
CA ILE A 93 15.99 6.14 1.53
C ILE A 93 15.49 6.55 2.90
N VAL A 94 14.19 6.81 3.01
CA VAL A 94 13.52 7.15 4.27
C VAL A 94 12.38 6.17 4.52
N PRO A 95 12.56 5.18 5.41
CA PRO A 95 11.46 4.33 5.85
C PRO A 95 10.47 5.14 6.69
N LEU A 96 9.22 5.20 6.24
CA LEU A 96 8.11 5.79 6.98
C LEU A 96 7.35 4.68 7.69
N MET A 97 7.58 4.56 8.99
CA MET A 97 6.91 3.57 9.84
C MET A 97 5.52 4.09 10.20
N LEU A 98 4.52 3.41 9.70
CA LEU A 98 3.12 3.74 9.96
C LEU A 98 2.65 2.97 11.18
N GLU A 99 2.22 3.72 12.20
CA GLU A 99 1.58 3.21 13.42
C GLU A 99 2.38 2.17 14.19
N THR A 100 1.97 0.91 14.03
CA THR A 100 2.46 -0.22 14.82
C THR A 100 3.64 -0.95 14.17
N PHE A 101 4.18 -0.45 13.05
CA PHE A 101 5.36 -1.06 12.46
C PHE A 101 6.58 -0.90 13.34
N ASP A 102 7.27 -1.99 13.62
CA ASP A 102 8.52 -2.02 14.37
C ASP A 102 9.51 -2.98 13.71
N PHE A 103 10.69 -2.48 13.37
CA PHE A 103 11.78 -3.30 12.84
C PHE A 103 12.27 -4.39 13.80
N GLY A 104 12.04 -4.21 15.11
CA GLY A 104 12.37 -5.17 16.17
C GLY A 104 11.34 -6.26 16.36
N ALA A 105 10.16 -6.14 15.75
CA ALA A 105 9.11 -7.14 15.91
C ALA A 105 9.53 -8.51 15.35
N PRO A 106 9.28 -9.62 16.08
CA PRO A 106 9.68 -10.96 15.65
C PRO A 106 9.14 -11.37 14.27
N ALA A 107 7.99 -10.85 13.87
CA ALA A 107 7.39 -11.10 12.56
C ALA A 107 8.13 -10.41 11.41
N ILE A 108 8.85 -9.32 11.67
CA ILE A 108 9.51 -8.50 10.64
C ILE A 108 10.93 -9.01 10.33
N ALA A 109 11.67 -9.49 11.32
CA ALA A 109 13.05 -9.93 11.15
C ALA A 109 13.24 -10.97 10.01
N PRO A 110 12.37 -11.99 9.85
CA PRO A 110 12.48 -12.97 8.75
C PRO A 110 12.22 -12.37 7.36
N GLN A 111 11.58 -11.23 7.28
CA GLN A 111 11.22 -10.56 6.02
C GLN A 111 12.37 -9.68 5.50
N LEU A 112 13.27 -9.27 6.38
CA LEU A 112 14.43 -8.43 6.07
C LEU A 112 15.61 -9.27 5.55
N THR A 113 15.45 -9.89 4.39
CA THR A 113 16.45 -10.78 3.78
C THR A 113 17.26 -10.07 2.68
N GLY A 114 18.49 -10.53 2.44
CA GLY A 114 19.35 -9.98 1.39
C GLY A 114 19.59 -8.48 1.55
N LYS A 115 19.40 -7.70 0.48
CA LYS A 115 19.59 -6.25 0.51
C LYS A 115 18.60 -5.53 1.45
N LEU A 116 17.42 -6.09 1.70
CA LEU A 116 16.45 -5.47 2.60
C LEU A 116 16.93 -5.40 4.06
N ALA A 117 17.91 -6.22 4.44
CA ALA A 117 18.47 -6.20 5.79
C ALA A 117 19.07 -4.85 6.19
N VAL A 118 19.46 -4.02 5.21
CA VAL A 118 20.01 -2.70 5.48
C VAL A 118 18.93 -1.65 5.76
N LEU A 119 17.63 -1.92 5.53
CA LEU A 119 16.55 -0.94 5.76
C LEU A 119 16.54 -0.43 7.21
N LYS A 120 16.82 -1.29 8.18
CA LYS A 120 16.92 -0.91 9.60
C LYS A 120 18.08 0.03 9.93
N GLN A 121 19.03 0.22 9.01
CA GLN A 121 20.18 1.12 9.18
C GLN A 121 19.89 2.54 8.67
N TYR A 122 18.84 2.71 7.87
CA TYR A 122 18.42 4.03 7.40
C TYR A 122 17.70 4.81 8.51
N ASN A 123 17.76 6.11 8.43
CA ASN A 123 17.04 7.00 9.33
C ASN A 123 15.53 6.89 9.05
N ALA A 124 14.85 6.06 9.84
CA ALA A 124 13.41 5.89 9.76
C ALA A 124 12.67 6.92 10.62
N MET A 125 11.41 7.20 10.27
CA MET A 125 10.53 8.01 11.09
C MET A 125 9.15 7.38 11.22
N THR A 126 8.55 7.51 12.40
CA THR A 126 7.16 7.12 12.61
C THR A 126 6.23 8.25 12.18
N VAL A 127 5.16 7.88 11.48
CA VAL A 127 4.09 8.80 11.06
C VAL A 127 2.80 8.33 11.70
N ILE A 128 2.17 9.20 12.47
CA ILE A 128 0.91 8.97 13.19
C ILE A 128 -0.14 9.92 12.62
N ALA A 129 -1.37 9.44 12.38
CA ALA A 129 -2.42 10.23 11.73
C ALA A 129 -2.73 11.53 12.49
N GLU A 130 -2.82 11.45 13.81
CA GLU A 130 -3.11 12.61 14.67
C GLU A 130 -2.04 13.70 14.64
N TYR A 131 -0.81 13.35 14.24
CA TYR A 131 0.34 14.27 14.16
C TYR A 131 0.89 14.36 12.74
N PHE A 132 0.02 14.13 11.73
CA PHE A 132 0.44 14.04 10.32
C PHE A 132 1.19 15.30 9.86
N ASP A 133 0.68 16.49 10.13
CA ASP A 133 1.30 17.74 9.69
C ASP A 133 2.68 17.93 10.30
N ALA A 134 2.84 17.68 11.59
CA ALA A 134 4.13 17.74 12.28
C ALA A 134 5.13 16.70 11.75
N ALA A 135 4.63 15.50 11.39
CA ALA A 135 5.46 14.47 10.77
C ALA A 135 5.91 14.90 9.37
N MET A 136 5.05 15.52 8.57
CA MET A 136 5.39 16.01 7.23
C MET A 136 6.39 17.19 7.29
N ASP A 137 6.24 18.08 8.24
CA ASP A 137 7.23 19.15 8.52
C ASP A 137 8.61 18.56 8.86
N LYS A 138 8.64 17.58 9.75
CA LYS A 138 9.88 16.88 10.12
C LYS A 138 10.49 16.13 8.94
N LEU A 139 9.66 15.45 8.12
CA LEU A 139 10.10 14.76 6.91
C LEU A 139 10.83 15.75 5.98
N GLN A 140 10.22 16.88 5.68
CA GLN A 140 10.77 17.88 4.76
C GLN A 140 12.04 18.54 5.29
N THR A 141 12.05 18.92 6.55
CA THR A 141 13.16 19.72 7.13
C THR A 141 14.37 18.89 7.51
N LYS A 142 14.19 17.63 7.93
CA LYS A 142 15.28 16.79 8.44
C LYS A 142 15.66 15.62 7.55
N PHE A 143 14.71 15.04 6.80
CA PHE A 143 14.95 13.81 6.03
C PHE A 143 15.11 14.07 4.53
N LEU A 144 14.40 15.06 3.98
CA LEU A 144 14.47 15.41 2.56
C LEU A 144 15.38 16.63 2.28
N ASN A 145 15.80 17.34 3.33
CA ASN A 145 16.72 18.47 3.22
C ASN A 145 18.19 17.99 3.28
N VAL A 146 18.54 17.02 2.45
CA VAL A 146 19.87 16.43 2.37
C VAL A 146 20.39 16.51 0.95
N ALA A 147 21.67 16.84 0.81
CA ALA A 147 22.35 16.80 -0.47
C ALA A 147 22.75 15.37 -0.82
N LEU A 148 22.59 14.99 -2.09
CA LEU A 148 22.99 13.69 -2.59
C LEU A 148 24.31 13.79 -3.36
N ASP A 149 25.22 12.88 -3.07
CA ASP A 149 26.46 12.71 -3.84
C ASP A 149 26.26 11.74 -5.04
N ALA A 150 25.14 11.01 -5.05
CA ALA A 150 24.83 10.03 -6.09
C ALA A 150 24.35 10.68 -7.39
N VAL A 151 24.72 10.08 -8.52
CA VAL A 151 24.26 10.53 -9.83
C VAL A 151 22.77 10.23 -10.00
N ILE A 152 22.00 11.28 -10.33
CA ILE A 152 20.58 11.13 -10.69
C ILE A 152 20.52 10.91 -12.22
N HIS A 153 20.05 9.73 -12.63
CA HIS A 153 19.92 9.40 -14.03
C HIS A 153 18.66 10.05 -14.62
N PRO A 154 18.74 10.62 -15.85
CA PRO A 154 17.57 11.19 -16.48
C PRO A 154 16.52 10.08 -16.75
N ALA A 155 15.26 10.39 -16.46
CA ALA A 155 14.16 9.48 -16.76
C ALA A 155 13.97 9.30 -18.26
N SER A 156 13.60 8.10 -18.71
CA SER A 156 13.19 7.83 -20.08
C SER A 156 11.92 8.64 -20.44
N SER A 157 11.60 8.75 -21.73
CA SER A 157 10.36 9.42 -22.17
C SER A 157 9.12 8.76 -21.56
N ALA A 158 9.06 7.44 -21.55
CA ALA A 158 7.96 6.68 -20.95
C ALA A 158 7.85 6.91 -19.43
N ALA A 159 8.98 6.92 -18.71
CA ALA A 159 8.98 7.21 -17.28
C ALA A 159 8.52 8.64 -16.95
N ARG A 160 8.89 9.64 -17.80
CA ARG A 160 8.42 11.03 -17.64
C ARG A 160 6.92 11.16 -17.93
N GLN A 161 6.44 10.49 -18.97
CA GLN A 161 5.01 10.48 -19.30
C GLN A 161 4.20 9.88 -18.15
N ALA A 162 4.56 8.71 -17.66
CA ALA A 162 3.89 8.08 -16.52
C ALA A 162 3.91 8.99 -15.28
N ALA A 163 5.03 9.67 -14.99
CA ALA A 163 5.09 10.61 -13.88
C ALA A 163 4.11 11.78 -14.05
N THR A 164 3.93 12.28 -15.26
CA THR A 164 2.97 13.35 -15.56
C THR A 164 1.53 12.86 -15.35
N GLU A 165 1.21 11.66 -15.83
CA GLU A 165 -0.11 11.03 -15.69
C GLU A 165 -0.45 10.76 -14.20
N GLN A 166 0.48 10.18 -13.45
CA GLN A 166 0.30 9.92 -12.01
C GLN A 166 0.14 11.23 -11.23
N LYS A 167 0.92 12.25 -11.54
CA LYS A 167 0.80 13.57 -10.90
C LYS A 167 -0.56 14.22 -11.17
N ALA A 168 -1.07 14.10 -12.40
CA ALA A 168 -2.42 14.58 -12.75
C ALA A 168 -3.50 13.79 -11.99
N ALA A 169 -3.37 12.47 -11.89
CA ALA A 169 -4.30 11.62 -11.15
C ALA A 169 -4.34 11.97 -9.64
N VAL A 170 -3.17 12.18 -9.03
CA VAL A 170 -3.08 12.61 -7.61
C VAL A 170 -3.69 13.99 -7.40
N ALA A 171 -3.48 14.92 -8.32
CA ALA A 171 -4.05 16.27 -8.25
C ALA A 171 -5.58 16.28 -8.43
N ALA A 172 -6.12 15.33 -9.18
CA ALA A 172 -7.56 15.15 -9.36
C ALA A 172 -8.23 14.38 -8.22
N ALA A 173 -7.46 13.66 -7.42
CA ALA A 173 -7.98 12.91 -6.27
C ALA A 173 -8.42 13.85 -5.15
N ALA A 174 -9.50 13.48 -4.46
CA ALA A 174 -9.93 14.21 -3.27
C ALA A 174 -8.83 14.23 -2.20
N PRO A 175 -8.75 15.30 -1.38
CA PRO A 175 -7.88 15.30 -0.20
C PRO A 175 -8.24 14.14 0.72
N VAL A 176 -7.21 13.47 1.26
CA VAL A 176 -7.40 12.36 2.20
C VAL A 176 -7.81 12.92 3.56
N ALA A 177 -8.93 12.46 4.10
CA ALA A 177 -9.39 12.86 5.41
C ALA A 177 -8.64 12.11 6.53
N ALA A 178 -8.52 12.75 7.70
CA ALA A 178 -7.89 12.12 8.87
C ALA A 178 -8.57 10.80 9.27
N GLU A 179 -9.90 10.72 9.09
CA GLU A 179 -10.68 9.51 9.32
C GLU A 179 -10.26 8.33 8.44
N GLU A 180 -9.85 8.59 7.18
CA GLU A 180 -9.36 7.54 6.28
C GLU A 180 -8.03 6.97 6.76
N LEU A 181 -7.13 7.81 7.24
CA LEU A 181 -5.86 7.38 7.82
C LEU A 181 -6.09 6.55 9.08
N THR A 182 -7.00 7.00 9.94
CA THR A 182 -7.35 6.28 11.17
C THR A 182 -8.05 4.94 10.85
N ALA A 183 -8.90 4.88 9.84
CA ALA A 183 -9.51 3.63 9.39
C ALA A 183 -8.45 2.62 8.91
N GLN A 184 -7.42 3.10 8.22
CA GLN A 184 -6.29 2.27 7.81
C GLN A 184 -5.54 1.68 9.00
N GLN A 185 -5.34 2.45 10.08
CA GLN A 185 -4.70 1.96 11.30
C GLN A 185 -5.48 0.81 11.94
N TRP A 186 -6.79 0.97 12.07
CA TRP A 186 -7.66 -0.08 12.60
C TRP A 186 -7.64 -1.34 11.74
N PHE A 187 -7.59 -1.16 10.39
CA PHE A 187 -7.45 -2.26 9.44
C PHE A 187 -6.14 -3.04 9.66
N GLU A 188 -4.99 -2.35 9.77
CA GLU A 188 -3.69 -2.99 9.97
C GLU A 188 -3.61 -3.73 11.33
N ARG A 189 -4.16 -3.15 12.38
CA ARG A 189 -4.28 -3.83 13.67
C ARG A 189 -5.12 -5.11 13.58
N ALA A 190 -6.25 -5.05 12.84
CA ALA A 190 -7.10 -6.20 12.61
C ALA A 190 -6.38 -7.30 11.83
N TYR A 191 -5.64 -6.90 10.79
CA TYR A 191 -4.89 -7.83 9.94
C TYR A 191 -3.84 -8.62 10.72
N ASN A 192 -3.19 -7.99 11.71
CA ASN A 192 -2.16 -8.60 12.55
C ASN A 192 -2.70 -9.32 13.80
N ALA A 193 -3.97 -9.16 14.13
CA ALA A 193 -4.57 -9.86 15.25
C ALA A 193 -4.68 -11.36 14.93
N THR A 194 -4.42 -12.21 15.93
CA THR A 194 -4.53 -13.68 15.79
C THR A 194 -5.88 -14.23 16.24
N ASP A 195 -6.56 -13.51 17.12
CA ASP A 195 -7.89 -13.87 17.62
C ASP A 195 -8.99 -13.39 16.67
N LEU A 196 -9.91 -14.29 16.29
CA LEU A 196 -10.97 -13.99 15.33
C LEU A 196 -11.98 -12.96 15.84
N ASP A 197 -12.30 -12.97 17.12
CA ASP A 197 -13.21 -11.99 17.71
C ASP A 197 -12.60 -10.60 17.71
N GLU A 198 -11.32 -10.52 18.04
CA GLU A 198 -10.57 -9.29 17.97
C GLU A 198 -10.44 -8.78 16.52
N GLN A 199 -10.16 -9.64 15.55
CA GLN A 199 -10.17 -9.26 14.12
C GLN A 199 -11.50 -8.64 13.72
N ILE A 200 -12.62 -9.30 14.03
CA ILE A 200 -13.97 -8.83 13.70
C ILE A 200 -14.23 -7.45 14.36
N ARG A 201 -13.83 -7.29 15.61
CA ARG A 201 -13.99 -6.04 16.35
C ARG A 201 -13.21 -4.90 15.69
N LEU A 202 -11.94 -5.13 15.38
CA LEU A 202 -11.04 -4.13 14.80
C LEU A 202 -11.44 -3.75 13.37
N TYR A 203 -11.76 -4.73 12.49
CA TYR A 203 -12.32 -4.43 11.17
C TYR A 203 -13.63 -3.65 11.26
N THR A 204 -14.44 -3.90 12.28
CA THR A 204 -15.68 -3.14 12.50
C THR A 204 -15.36 -1.68 12.82
N GLN A 205 -14.30 -1.38 13.58
CA GLN A 205 -13.89 0.00 13.82
C GLN A 205 -13.40 0.68 12.52
N ALA A 206 -12.58 -0.02 11.73
CA ALA A 206 -12.15 0.50 10.42
C ALA A 206 -13.34 0.86 9.51
N ILE A 207 -14.33 -0.03 9.43
CA ILE A 207 -15.56 0.17 8.65
C ILE A 207 -16.40 1.33 9.19
N ARG A 208 -16.46 1.53 10.51
CA ARG A 208 -17.22 2.65 11.11
C ARG A 208 -16.65 4.02 10.71
N LEU A 209 -15.33 4.09 10.58
CA LEU A 209 -14.64 5.33 10.18
C LEU A 209 -14.67 5.52 8.67
N LYS A 210 -14.61 4.44 7.90
CA LYS A 210 -14.65 4.46 6.43
C LYS A 210 -15.69 3.45 5.93
N LEU A 211 -16.90 3.94 5.64
CA LEU A 211 -18.05 3.10 5.27
C LEU A 211 -17.92 2.42 3.90
N ASP A 212 -17.03 2.90 3.04
CA ASP A 212 -16.71 2.35 1.73
C ASP A 212 -15.43 1.53 1.69
N TYR A 213 -14.98 0.99 2.83
CA TYR A 213 -13.74 0.23 2.95
C TYR A 213 -13.93 -1.23 2.53
N ALA A 214 -13.89 -1.49 1.22
CA ALA A 214 -14.16 -2.82 0.63
C ALA A 214 -13.26 -3.93 1.22
N GLU A 215 -11.96 -3.65 1.38
CA GLU A 215 -10.99 -4.60 1.92
C GLU A 215 -11.28 -4.94 3.40
N ALA A 216 -11.77 -4.00 4.17
CA ALA A 216 -12.14 -4.25 5.57
C ALA A 216 -13.39 -5.14 5.68
N PHE A 217 -14.40 -4.93 4.82
CA PHE A 217 -15.54 -5.84 4.72
C PHE A 217 -15.09 -7.24 4.31
N TYR A 218 -14.25 -7.35 3.28
CA TYR A 218 -13.74 -8.63 2.80
C TYR A 218 -13.02 -9.41 3.92
N ASN A 219 -12.07 -8.79 4.61
CA ASN A 219 -11.30 -9.44 5.67
C ASN A 219 -12.15 -9.77 6.90
N ARG A 220 -13.12 -8.91 7.25
CA ARG A 220 -14.10 -9.24 8.31
C ARG A 220 -14.97 -10.44 7.91
N GLY A 221 -15.36 -10.51 6.65
CA GLY A 221 -16.07 -11.68 6.09
C GLY A 221 -15.27 -12.98 6.21
N ILE A 222 -13.95 -12.92 5.99
CA ILE A 222 -13.05 -14.07 6.19
C ILE A 222 -13.04 -14.49 7.66
N ALA A 223 -12.84 -13.55 8.58
CA ALA A 223 -12.81 -13.83 10.02
C ALA A 223 -14.15 -14.40 10.52
N ARG A 224 -15.29 -13.83 10.08
CA ARG A 224 -16.63 -14.33 10.41
C ARG A 224 -16.87 -15.75 9.88
N LYS A 225 -16.46 -16.01 8.63
CA LYS A 225 -16.55 -17.36 8.04
C LYS A 225 -15.73 -18.36 8.85
N ALA A 226 -14.51 -18.02 9.22
CA ALA A 226 -13.64 -18.87 10.04
C ALA A 226 -14.25 -19.15 11.43
N LYS A 227 -15.00 -18.20 11.98
CA LYS A 227 -15.75 -18.35 13.24
C LYS A 227 -17.05 -19.12 13.08
N GLY A 228 -17.51 -19.40 11.86
CA GLY A 228 -18.80 -20.07 11.58
C GLY A 228 -19.99 -19.13 11.41
N ASP A 229 -19.82 -17.81 11.52
CA ASP A 229 -20.85 -16.82 11.21
C ASP A 229 -20.99 -16.68 9.68
N LEU A 230 -21.67 -17.67 9.07
CA LEU A 230 -21.83 -17.73 7.61
C LEU A 230 -22.72 -16.61 7.08
N ASP A 231 -23.73 -16.18 7.85
CA ASP A 231 -24.64 -15.11 7.41
C ASP A 231 -23.96 -13.74 7.44
N GLY A 232 -23.24 -13.46 8.52
CA GLY A 232 -22.42 -12.25 8.60
C GLY A 232 -21.30 -12.19 7.58
N ALA A 233 -20.65 -13.34 7.31
CA ALA A 233 -19.64 -13.44 6.26
C ALA A 233 -20.21 -13.18 4.86
N PHE A 234 -21.38 -13.74 4.56
CA PHE A 234 -22.08 -13.53 3.30
C PHE A 234 -22.45 -12.06 3.08
N ALA A 235 -22.97 -11.41 4.12
CA ALA A 235 -23.32 -10.00 4.07
C ALA A 235 -22.06 -9.13 3.82
N ASP A 236 -20.96 -9.44 4.49
CA ASP A 236 -19.70 -8.71 4.34
C ASP A 236 -19.09 -8.89 2.94
N PHE A 237 -19.07 -10.09 2.38
CA PHE A 237 -18.60 -10.31 1.01
C PHE A 237 -19.50 -9.61 -0.04
N ASN A 238 -20.81 -9.60 0.15
CA ASN A 238 -21.71 -8.83 -0.72
C ASN A 238 -21.40 -7.33 -0.67
N GLN A 239 -21.14 -6.80 0.52
CA GLN A 239 -20.79 -5.40 0.67
C GLN A 239 -19.44 -5.09 0.01
N ALA A 240 -18.42 -5.94 0.20
CA ALA A 240 -17.13 -5.80 -0.43
C ALA A 240 -17.24 -5.77 -1.97
N ILE A 241 -18.03 -6.70 -2.55
CA ILE A 241 -18.29 -6.76 -4.00
C ILE A 241 -19.02 -5.49 -4.49
N ARG A 242 -20.00 -5.00 -3.73
CA ARG A 242 -20.74 -3.79 -4.10
C ARG A 242 -19.83 -2.57 -4.15
N LEU A 243 -18.90 -2.46 -3.20
CA LEU A 243 -17.96 -1.34 -3.09
C LEU A 243 -16.83 -1.46 -4.11
N LYS A 244 -16.36 -2.68 -4.36
CA LYS A 244 -15.25 -2.98 -5.27
C LYS A 244 -15.57 -4.23 -6.09
N PRO A 245 -16.25 -4.06 -7.26
CA PRO A 245 -16.70 -5.17 -8.10
C PRO A 245 -15.58 -6.04 -8.68
N ASP A 246 -14.37 -5.56 -8.75
CA ASP A 246 -13.16 -6.24 -9.22
C ASP A 246 -12.40 -6.99 -8.09
N LEU A 247 -12.95 -7.03 -6.87
CA LEU A 247 -12.32 -7.74 -5.75
C LEU A 247 -12.56 -9.24 -5.84
N ALA A 248 -11.77 -9.95 -6.67
CA ALA A 248 -11.89 -11.38 -6.96
C ALA A 248 -11.98 -12.27 -5.70
N GLY A 249 -11.21 -11.93 -4.64
CA GLY A 249 -11.24 -12.63 -3.35
C GLY A 249 -12.62 -12.62 -2.68
N ALA A 250 -13.41 -11.55 -2.85
CA ALA A 250 -14.74 -11.45 -2.25
C ALA A 250 -15.75 -12.38 -2.94
N TYR A 251 -15.66 -12.56 -4.27
CA TYR A 251 -16.45 -13.56 -4.99
C TYR A 251 -16.11 -14.99 -4.54
N TYR A 252 -14.81 -15.30 -4.44
CA TYR A 252 -14.37 -16.59 -3.94
C TYR A 252 -14.85 -16.86 -2.52
N GLY A 253 -14.72 -15.86 -1.62
CA GLY A 253 -15.20 -15.94 -0.24
C GLY A 253 -16.70 -16.19 -0.18
N ARG A 254 -17.50 -15.44 -0.96
CA ARG A 254 -18.96 -15.59 -1.06
C ARG A 254 -19.36 -16.96 -1.64
N GLY A 255 -18.71 -17.40 -2.71
CA GLY A 255 -18.92 -18.71 -3.31
C GLY A 255 -18.63 -19.86 -2.33
N SER A 256 -17.59 -19.73 -1.52
CA SER A 256 -17.28 -20.69 -0.45
C SER A 256 -18.38 -20.74 0.62
N VAL A 257 -18.94 -19.60 1.02
CA VAL A 257 -20.07 -19.55 1.96
C VAL A 257 -21.32 -20.17 1.33
N ARG A 258 -21.65 -19.84 0.07
CA ARG A 258 -22.78 -20.44 -0.67
C ARG A 258 -22.67 -21.95 -0.71
N ARG A 259 -21.50 -22.49 -1.04
CA ARG A 259 -21.27 -23.95 -1.07
C ARG A 259 -21.52 -24.57 0.30
N THR A 260 -21.04 -23.96 1.38
CA THR A 260 -21.28 -24.47 2.74
C THR A 260 -22.77 -24.44 3.10
N LYS A 261 -23.53 -23.48 2.58
CA LYS A 261 -24.99 -23.36 2.77
C LYS A 261 -25.83 -24.24 1.79
N GLY A 262 -25.17 -24.98 0.88
CA GLY A 262 -25.85 -25.86 -0.10
C GLY A 262 -26.26 -25.17 -1.41
N ASP A 263 -25.98 -23.86 -1.60
CA ASP A 263 -26.21 -23.15 -2.86
C ASP A 263 -25.06 -23.40 -3.85
N THR A 264 -25.06 -24.57 -4.46
CA THR A 264 -24.03 -24.98 -5.42
C THR A 264 -24.05 -24.14 -6.69
N ALA A 265 -25.25 -23.77 -7.17
CA ALA A 265 -25.36 -22.96 -8.40
C ALA A 265 -24.80 -21.56 -8.22
N GLY A 266 -25.12 -20.89 -7.13
CA GLY A 266 -24.56 -19.59 -6.79
C GLY A 266 -23.06 -19.64 -6.53
N ALA A 267 -22.55 -20.71 -5.94
CA ALA A 267 -21.13 -20.92 -5.73
C ALA A 267 -20.35 -21.02 -7.06
N ILE A 268 -20.87 -21.78 -8.03
CA ILE A 268 -20.27 -21.90 -9.38
C ILE A 268 -20.28 -20.55 -10.09
N ALA A 269 -21.37 -19.80 -10.01
CA ALA A 269 -21.48 -18.48 -10.61
C ALA A 269 -20.40 -17.52 -10.05
N ASP A 270 -20.19 -17.49 -8.74
CA ASP A 270 -19.15 -16.66 -8.11
C ASP A 270 -17.73 -17.09 -8.52
N CYS A 271 -17.45 -18.40 -8.60
CA CYS A 271 -16.15 -18.90 -9.02
C CYS A 271 -15.85 -18.58 -10.51
N SER A 272 -16.86 -18.55 -11.37
CA SER A 272 -16.68 -18.25 -12.80
C SER A 272 -16.31 -16.79 -13.06
N ILE A 273 -16.76 -15.87 -12.24
CA ILE A 273 -16.37 -14.44 -12.29
C ILE A 273 -14.89 -14.29 -11.93
N ASN A 274 -14.46 -14.94 -10.85
CA ASN A 274 -13.06 -14.93 -10.41
C ASN A 274 -12.09 -15.46 -11.50
N SER A 275 -12.50 -16.47 -12.27
CA SER A 275 -11.67 -17.08 -13.32
C SER A 275 -11.50 -16.17 -14.55
N ARG A 276 -12.47 -15.32 -14.86
CA ARG A 276 -12.41 -14.39 -16.00
C ARG A 276 -11.46 -13.23 -15.75
N GLU A 277 -11.41 -12.74 -14.53
CA GLU A 277 -10.52 -11.63 -14.16
C GLU A 277 -9.07 -12.06 -14.00
N SER A 278 -8.81 -13.27 -13.50
CA SER A 278 -7.45 -13.83 -13.42
C SER A 278 -6.86 -14.23 -14.78
N GLY A 279 -7.69 -14.41 -15.82
CA GLY A 279 -7.27 -14.76 -17.19
C GLY A 279 -6.96 -13.56 -18.09
N SER A 280 -7.37 -12.35 -17.73
CA SER A 280 -7.10 -11.12 -18.51
C SER A 280 -5.73 -10.48 -18.24
N HIS A 281 -4.91 -11.12 -17.39
CA HIS A 281 -3.56 -10.66 -17.04
C HIS A 281 -2.45 -11.59 -17.54
N ARG A 282 -2.70 -12.30 -18.66
CA ARG A 282 -1.65 -13.04 -19.38
C ARG A 282 -1.28 -12.35 -20.69
#